data_a4dff393943734f135cf8a69e0f3a649
#
_entry.id   a4dff393943734f135cf8a69e0f3a649
#
_cell.length_a   1.000
_cell.length_b   1.000
_cell.length_c   1.000
_cell.angle_alpha   90.00
_cell.angle_beta   90.00
_cell.angle_gamma   90.00
#
_symmetry.space_group_name_H-M   'P 1'
#
loop_
_entity.id
_entity.type
_entity.pdbx_description
1 polymer ?
#
loop_
_entity_poly.entity_id
_entity_poly.type
_entity_poly.pdbx_seq_one_letter_code
_entity_poly.pdbx_strand_id
1 'polypeptide(L)'
;MFASRRISTPIVGKREMALSRMRTAAGIISRCGATSVEITQVLGGYGAGTFHLYAYFQSMEHSMEVSNNLMNDVAFAKLAEERELTPSAHVTGPELARILAGEPNPNNTAAMVREYVMPRENLSKAADMVPGIQDMLKGHDVNITMWVPVIAEDMKRVLVVYSAPDMKTLGKGTDEVGMTEKFQQMLVEASKLGTLDRSFGMVEIK
;
A
#
# COMPACT_ATOMS: atom_id res chain seq x y z
N MET A 1 13.16 3.12 -3.55
CA MET A 1 11.90 2.71 -4.21
C MET A 1 10.79 3.67 -3.79
N PHE A 2 9.88 3.97 -4.72
CA PHE A 2 8.67 4.79 -4.51
C PHE A 2 7.45 3.99 -4.94
N ALA A 3 6.30 4.30 -4.34
CA ALA A 3 5.02 3.70 -4.71
C ALA A 3 3.92 4.76 -4.72
N SER A 4 3.11 4.78 -5.77
CA SER A 4 1.86 5.55 -5.77
C SER A 4 0.69 4.65 -5.41
N ARG A 5 -0.25 5.17 -4.63
CA ARG A 5 -1.49 4.48 -4.24
C ARG A 5 -2.70 5.26 -4.74
N ARG A 6 -3.60 4.56 -5.43
CA ARG A 6 -4.96 5.02 -5.73
C ARG A 6 -5.95 4.10 -5.03
N ILE A 7 -6.96 4.67 -4.38
CA ILE A 7 -8.01 3.91 -3.71
C ILE A 7 -9.31 4.08 -4.50
N SER A 8 -9.97 2.98 -4.82
CA SER A 8 -11.25 2.92 -5.50
C SER A 8 -12.29 2.31 -4.56
N THR A 9 -13.29 3.11 -4.19
CA THR A 9 -14.45 2.68 -3.41
C THR A 9 -15.61 2.43 -4.38
N PRO A 10 -15.95 1.16 -4.69
CA PRO A 10 -17.00 0.86 -5.65
C PRO A 10 -18.37 1.40 -5.22
N ILE A 11 -19.12 1.92 -6.18
CA ILE A 11 -20.54 2.22 -5.98
C ILE A 11 -21.30 0.89 -5.90
N VAL A 12 -22.30 0.82 -5.03
CA VAL A 12 -23.14 -0.38 -4.85
C VAL A 12 -23.71 -0.84 -6.20
N GLY A 13 -23.56 -2.12 -6.51
CA GLY A 13 -23.95 -2.73 -7.79
C GLY A 13 -22.99 -2.52 -8.95
N LYS A 14 -21.88 -1.76 -8.78
CA LYS A 14 -20.93 -1.47 -9.86
C LYS A 14 -19.51 -2.00 -9.61
N ARG A 15 -19.37 -2.96 -8.66
CA ARG A 15 -18.08 -3.50 -8.25
C ARG A 15 -17.23 -4.03 -9.42
N GLU A 16 -17.84 -4.84 -10.31
CA GLU A 16 -17.12 -5.44 -11.43
C GLU A 16 -16.68 -4.39 -12.47
N MET A 17 -17.52 -3.37 -12.70
CA MET A 17 -17.14 -2.25 -13.57
C MET A 17 -15.99 -1.45 -12.98
N ALA A 18 -16.01 -1.21 -11.66
CA ALA A 18 -14.91 -0.51 -10.96
C ALA A 18 -13.59 -1.29 -11.09
N LEU A 19 -13.63 -2.61 -10.86
CA LEU A 19 -12.48 -3.48 -10.99
C LEU A 19 -11.96 -3.56 -12.43
N SER A 20 -12.85 -3.71 -13.41
CA SER A 20 -12.49 -3.71 -14.84
C SER A 20 -11.73 -2.44 -15.24
N ARG A 21 -12.24 -1.26 -14.83
CA ARG A 21 -11.59 0.02 -15.09
C ARG A 21 -10.26 0.17 -14.37
N MET A 22 -10.14 -0.39 -13.17
CA MET A 22 -8.88 -0.40 -12.45
C MET A 22 -7.83 -1.27 -13.15
N ARG A 23 -8.22 -2.44 -13.69
CA ARG A 23 -7.34 -3.28 -14.52
C ARG A 23 -6.90 -2.54 -15.80
N THR A 24 -7.81 -1.82 -16.43
CA THR A 24 -7.46 -0.96 -17.59
C THR A 24 -6.44 0.10 -17.17
N ALA A 25 -6.67 0.80 -16.07
CA ALA A 25 -5.72 1.79 -15.55
C ALA A 25 -4.36 1.17 -15.23
N ALA A 26 -4.33 -0.01 -14.60
CA ALA A 26 -3.09 -0.73 -14.29
C ALA A 26 -2.29 -1.06 -15.56
N GLY A 27 -2.95 -1.56 -16.62
CA GLY A 27 -2.30 -1.84 -17.90
C GLY A 27 -1.74 -0.57 -18.56
N ILE A 28 -2.47 0.55 -18.50
CA ILE A 28 -1.98 1.84 -19.03
C ILE A 28 -0.78 2.33 -18.23
N ILE A 29 -0.83 2.33 -16.91
CA ILE A 29 0.27 2.77 -16.04
C ILE A 29 1.53 1.91 -16.25
N SER A 30 1.36 0.58 -16.37
CA SER A 30 2.46 -0.34 -16.70
C SER A 30 3.10 0.00 -18.06
N ARG A 31 2.28 0.24 -19.10
CA ARG A 31 2.76 0.63 -20.44
C ARG A 31 3.47 2.01 -20.41
N CYS A 32 3.05 2.92 -19.54
CA CYS A 32 3.68 4.23 -19.36
C CYS A 32 5.05 4.16 -18.66
N GLY A 33 5.45 2.97 -18.18
CA GLY A 33 6.81 2.71 -17.71
C GLY A 33 6.93 2.43 -16.21
N ALA A 34 5.85 2.26 -15.44
CA ALA A 34 5.96 1.84 -14.04
C ALA A 34 6.71 0.51 -13.92
N THR A 35 7.57 0.37 -12.89
CA THR A 35 8.38 -0.85 -12.66
C THR A 35 7.49 -2.07 -12.44
N SER A 36 6.43 -1.92 -11.66
CA SER A 36 5.36 -2.90 -11.48
C SER A 36 4.07 -2.20 -11.09
N VAL A 37 2.94 -2.86 -11.32
CA VAL A 37 1.61 -2.38 -10.95
C VAL A 37 0.82 -3.53 -10.36
N GLU A 38 0.22 -3.29 -9.20
CA GLU A 38 -0.53 -4.28 -8.43
C GLU A 38 -1.92 -3.74 -8.12
N ILE A 39 -2.91 -4.62 -8.14
CA ILE A 39 -4.26 -4.33 -7.66
C ILE A 39 -4.52 -5.21 -6.44
N THR A 40 -4.90 -4.59 -5.32
CA THR A 40 -5.27 -5.30 -4.12
C THR A 40 -6.71 -5.03 -3.73
N GLN A 41 -7.32 -5.99 -3.06
CA GLN A 41 -8.62 -5.84 -2.42
C GLN A 41 -8.46 -5.80 -0.91
N VAL A 42 -9.06 -4.82 -0.26
CA VAL A 42 -9.15 -4.78 1.20
C VAL A 42 -10.24 -5.74 1.66
N LEU A 43 -9.83 -6.76 2.44
CA LEU A 43 -10.72 -7.81 2.94
C LEU A 43 -11.35 -7.47 4.28
N GLY A 44 -10.67 -6.69 5.11
CA GLY A 44 -11.14 -6.33 6.45
C GLY A 44 -10.42 -5.12 7.01
N GLY A 45 -11.00 -4.51 8.04
CA GLY A 45 -10.51 -3.29 8.66
C GLY A 45 -10.95 -2.03 7.93
N TYR A 46 -10.12 -0.98 8.01
CA TYR A 46 -10.45 0.30 7.38
C TYR A 46 -10.55 0.17 5.85
N GLY A 47 -11.65 0.64 5.29
CA GLY A 47 -11.88 0.60 3.84
C GLY A 47 -12.21 -0.80 3.29
N ALA A 48 -12.72 -1.74 4.12
CA ALA A 48 -13.11 -3.07 3.66
C ALA A 48 -14.01 -3.01 2.42
N GLY A 49 -13.70 -3.82 1.40
CA GLY A 49 -14.39 -3.85 0.11
C GLY A 49 -13.84 -2.89 -0.94
N THR A 50 -12.90 -1.99 -0.59
CA THR A 50 -12.21 -1.12 -1.56
C THR A 50 -11.13 -1.88 -2.32
N PHE A 51 -10.76 -1.33 -3.47
CA PHE A 51 -9.60 -1.76 -4.24
C PHE A 51 -8.51 -0.69 -4.15
N HIS A 52 -7.26 -1.12 -4.00
CA HIS A 52 -6.11 -0.23 -4.11
C HIS A 52 -5.29 -0.60 -5.34
N LEU A 53 -4.85 0.39 -6.08
CA LEU A 53 -3.90 0.24 -7.17
C LEU A 53 -2.59 0.86 -6.74
N TYR A 54 -1.55 0.04 -6.68
CA TYR A 54 -0.18 0.46 -6.42
C TYR A 54 0.62 0.44 -7.72
N ALA A 55 1.40 1.49 -7.95
CA ALA A 55 2.40 1.51 -9.01
C ALA A 55 3.74 1.87 -8.40
N TYR A 56 4.78 1.09 -8.72
CA TYR A 56 6.11 1.19 -8.15
C TYR A 56 7.10 1.84 -9.10
N PHE A 57 8.05 2.58 -8.53
CA PHE A 57 9.05 3.35 -9.28
C PHE A 57 10.41 3.25 -8.61
N GLN A 58 11.48 3.29 -9.41
CA GLN A 58 12.85 3.23 -8.91
C GLN A 58 13.27 4.53 -8.19
N SER A 59 12.83 5.68 -8.71
CA SER A 59 13.17 7.02 -8.20
C SER A 59 11.98 7.97 -8.29
N MET A 60 12.10 9.13 -7.66
CA MET A 60 11.15 10.23 -7.80
C MET A 60 11.08 10.73 -9.24
N GLU A 61 12.23 10.89 -9.90
CA GLU A 61 12.35 11.29 -11.30
C GLU A 61 11.56 10.31 -12.19
N HIS A 62 11.78 8.99 -12.02
CA HIS A 62 11.05 7.95 -12.75
C HIS A 62 9.54 8.04 -12.52
N SER A 63 9.09 8.32 -11.29
CA SER A 63 7.66 8.47 -11.01
C SER A 63 7.04 9.70 -11.72
N MET A 64 7.80 10.79 -11.84
CA MET A 64 7.36 11.99 -12.56
C MET A 64 7.33 11.77 -14.08
N GLU A 65 8.32 11.07 -14.63
CA GLU A 65 8.35 10.67 -16.04
C GLU A 65 7.13 9.80 -16.40
N VAL A 66 6.86 8.76 -15.61
CA VAL A 66 5.66 7.91 -15.82
C VAL A 66 4.38 8.71 -15.68
N SER A 67 4.30 9.64 -14.74
CA SER A 67 3.15 10.53 -14.57
C SER A 67 2.95 11.44 -15.80
N ASN A 68 4.03 11.97 -16.35
CA ASN A 68 3.98 12.78 -17.58
C ASN A 68 3.53 11.95 -18.78
N ASN A 69 4.03 10.72 -18.95
CA ASN A 69 3.61 9.79 -19.99
C ASN A 69 2.12 9.46 -19.86
N LEU A 70 1.65 9.23 -18.63
CA LEU A 70 0.25 8.93 -18.34
C LEU A 70 -0.68 10.11 -18.68
N MET A 71 -0.29 11.34 -18.37
CA MET A 71 -1.10 12.53 -18.70
C MET A 71 -1.23 12.77 -20.21
N ASN A 72 -0.28 12.28 -21.00
CA ASN A 72 -0.29 12.38 -22.46
C ASN A 72 -0.84 11.12 -23.16
N ASP A 73 -1.27 10.10 -22.38
CA ASP A 73 -1.80 8.85 -22.95
C ASP A 73 -3.28 8.97 -23.32
N VAL A 74 -3.60 8.77 -24.61
CA VAL A 74 -4.97 8.88 -25.13
C VAL A 74 -5.93 7.88 -24.49
N ALA A 75 -5.45 6.66 -24.17
CA ALA A 75 -6.30 5.65 -23.53
C ALA A 75 -6.60 6.02 -22.08
N PHE A 76 -5.66 6.69 -21.39
CA PHE A 76 -5.91 7.21 -20.06
C PHE A 76 -6.94 8.35 -20.07
N ALA A 77 -6.84 9.27 -21.01
CA ALA A 77 -7.82 10.34 -21.20
C ALA A 77 -9.21 9.79 -21.46
N LYS A 78 -9.33 8.78 -22.35
CA LYS A 78 -10.59 8.10 -22.63
C LYS A 78 -11.16 7.39 -21.40
N LEU A 79 -10.32 6.71 -20.61
CA LEU A 79 -10.74 6.08 -19.37
C LEU A 79 -11.26 7.10 -18.35
N ALA A 80 -10.65 8.28 -18.27
CA ALA A 80 -11.10 9.37 -17.42
C ALA A 80 -12.50 9.86 -17.86
N GLU A 81 -12.70 10.12 -19.15
CA GLU A 81 -14.01 10.50 -19.71
C GLU A 81 -15.08 9.45 -19.44
N GLU A 82 -14.80 8.17 -19.67
CA GLU A 82 -15.73 7.08 -19.36
C GLU A 82 -16.13 7.03 -17.88
N ARG A 83 -15.21 7.38 -16.98
CA ARG A 83 -15.47 7.44 -15.54
C ARG A 83 -16.38 8.61 -15.17
N GLU A 84 -16.24 9.76 -15.84
CA GLU A 84 -17.12 10.90 -15.65
C GLU A 84 -18.54 10.64 -16.18
N LEU A 85 -18.66 10.09 -17.39
CA LEU A 85 -19.94 9.77 -18.00
C LEU A 85 -20.71 8.65 -17.27
N THR A 86 -20.02 7.67 -16.74
CA THR A 86 -20.63 6.52 -16.06
C THR A 86 -19.84 6.16 -14.80
N PRO A 87 -20.01 6.89 -13.70
CA PRO A 87 -19.27 6.62 -12.48
C PRO A 87 -19.51 5.20 -11.94
N SER A 88 -18.44 4.48 -11.60
CA SER A 88 -18.48 3.13 -11.01
C SER A 88 -17.84 3.05 -9.62
N ALA A 89 -17.07 4.06 -9.25
CA ALA A 89 -16.40 4.15 -7.95
C ALA A 89 -16.05 5.60 -7.62
N HIS A 90 -15.89 5.88 -6.34
CA HIS A 90 -15.16 7.05 -5.86
C HIS A 90 -13.67 6.71 -5.82
N VAL A 91 -12.84 7.50 -6.51
CA VAL A 91 -11.40 7.28 -6.59
C VAL A 91 -10.66 8.42 -5.93
N THR A 92 -9.76 8.10 -5.01
CA THR A 92 -8.86 9.04 -4.36
C THR A 92 -7.40 8.75 -4.70
N GLY A 93 -6.54 9.75 -4.54
CA GLY A 93 -5.14 9.68 -4.92
C GLY A 93 -4.89 10.15 -6.37
N PRO A 94 -3.69 9.93 -6.95
CA PRO A 94 -2.62 9.15 -6.34
C PRO A 94 -1.92 9.87 -5.19
N GLU A 95 -1.60 9.11 -4.14
CA GLU A 95 -0.63 9.51 -3.15
C GLU A 95 0.70 8.82 -3.44
N LEU A 96 1.81 9.52 -3.30
CA LEU A 96 3.15 8.98 -3.51
C LEU A 96 3.86 8.84 -2.16
N ALA A 97 4.37 7.65 -1.90
CA ALA A 97 5.19 7.33 -0.75
C ALA A 97 6.57 6.80 -1.18
N ARG A 98 7.55 6.90 -0.30
CA ARG A 98 8.83 6.23 -0.44
C ARG A 98 9.05 5.23 0.68
N ILE A 99 9.77 4.16 0.38
CA ILE A 99 10.24 3.24 1.42
C ILE A 99 11.27 3.95 2.30
N LEU A 100 11.12 3.79 3.61
CA LEU A 100 12.07 4.32 4.58
C LEU A 100 12.91 3.21 5.21
N ALA A 101 12.31 2.04 5.48
CA ALA A 101 13.01 0.88 6.04
C ALA A 101 12.36 -0.43 5.59
N GLY A 102 13.12 -1.53 5.62
CA GLY A 102 12.73 -2.85 5.14
C GLY A 102 12.87 -2.99 3.63
N GLU A 103 12.73 -4.21 3.13
CA GLU A 103 12.78 -4.56 1.72
C GLU A 103 11.49 -5.28 1.31
N PRO A 104 10.76 -4.80 0.29
CA PRO A 104 9.57 -5.48 -0.21
C PRO A 104 9.93 -6.82 -0.84
N ASN A 105 9.10 -7.83 -0.62
CA ASN A 105 9.20 -9.09 -1.34
C ASN A 105 8.12 -9.13 -2.44
N PRO A 106 8.50 -9.14 -3.74
CA PRO A 106 7.54 -9.09 -4.84
C PRO A 106 6.69 -10.38 -4.98
N ASN A 107 7.03 -11.44 -4.24
CA ASN A 107 6.26 -12.69 -4.24
C ASN A 107 5.15 -12.68 -3.18
N ASN A 108 5.08 -11.65 -2.33
CA ASN A 108 4.07 -11.55 -1.31
C ASN A 108 2.78 -10.95 -1.88
N THR A 109 1.67 -11.70 -1.76
CA THR A 109 0.36 -11.31 -2.31
C THR A 109 -0.65 -10.90 -1.25
N ALA A 110 -0.32 -11.09 0.03
CA ALA A 110 -1.17 -10.71 1.16
C ALA A 110 -0.43 -9.71 2.06
N ALA A 111 -1.16 -8.74 2.59
CA ALA A 111 -0.58 -7.77 3.50
C ALA A 111 -1.57 -7.32 4.59
N MET A 112 -1.02 -7.04 5.77
CA MET A 112 -1.65 -6.24 6.81
C MET A 112 -0.95 -4.89 6.86
N VAL A 113 -1.72 -3.83 6.67
CA VAL A 113 -1.23 -2.46 6.72
C VAL A 113 -1.69 -1.80 8.00
N ARG A 114 -0.78 -1.15 8.69
CA ARG A 114 -1.04 -0.29 9.83
C ARG A 114 -0.64 1.14 9.48
N GLU A 115 -1.59 2.06 9.57
CA GLU A 115 -1.37 3.49 9.33
C GLU A 115 -1.21 4.21 10.67
N TYR A 116 -0.07 4.87 10.83
CA TYR A 116 0.25 5.66 12.03
C TYR A 116 0.25 7.14 11.70
N VAL A 117 -0.26 7.96 12.60
CA VAL A 117 0.02 9.39 12.63
C VAL A 117 1.29 9.61 13.44
N MET A 118 2.35 10.06 12.78
CA MET A 118 3.68 10.15 13.38
C MET A 118 4.35 11.49 13.07
N PRO A 119 4.86 12.19 14.10
CA PRO A 119 5.70 13.38 13.91
C PRO A 119 6.97 13.05 13.11
N ARG A 120 7.39 13.98 12.24
CA ARG A 120 8.53 13.77 11.35
C ARG A 120 9.85 13.48 12.10
N GLU A 121 10.02 14.05 13.26
CA GLU A 121 11.18 13.86 14.15
C GLU A 121 11.33 12.43 14.67
N ASN A 122 10.23 11.65 14.68
CA ASN A 122 10.24 10.27 15.14
C ASN A 122 10.50 9.25 14.03
N LEU A 123 10.52 9.67 12.77
CA LEU A 123 10.64 8.76 11.61
C LEU A 123 11.92 7.92 11.64
N SER A 124 13.07 8.52 11.98
CA SER A 124 14.34 7.79 12.07
C SER A 124 14.29 6.72 13.17
N LYS A 125 13.80 7.07 14.35
CA LYS A 125 13.67 6.13 15.47
C LYS A 125 12.72 4.97 15.14
N ALA A 126 11.62 5.25 14.43
CA ALA A 126 10.69 4.22 13.99
C ALA A 126 11.32 3.31 12.92
N ALA A 127 12.08 3.88 11.99
CA ALA A 127 12.81 3.11 10.98
C ALA A 127 13.85 2.17 11.61
N ASP A 128 14.55 2.62 12.67
CA ASP A 128 15.55 1.83 13.40
C ASP A 128 14.95 0.61 14.13
N MET A 129 13.62 0.59 14.34
CA MET A 129 12.93 -0.58 14.92
C MET A 129 12.65 -1.69 13.89
N VAL A 130 12.55 -1.35 12.60
CA VAL A 130 12.15 -2.29 11.55
C VAL A 130 13.06 -3.53 11.45
N PRO A 131 14.40 -3.42 11.50
CA PRO A 131 15.28 -4.60 11.47
C PRO A 131 15.02 -5.56 12.65
N GLY A 132 14.81 -5.04 13.86
CA GLY A 132 14.50 -5.87 15.02
C GLY A 132 13.16 -6.62 14.90
N ILE A 133 12.15 -5.99 14.30
CA ILE A 133 10.87 -6.63 13.99
C ILE A 133 11.06 -7.70 12.90
N GLN A 134 11.83 -7.39 11.85
CA GLN A 134 12.11 -8.34 10.77
C GLN A 134 12.86 -9.58 11.29
N ASP A 135 13.78 -9.41 12.22
CA ASP A 135 14.49 -10.53 12.85
C ASP A 135 13.55 -11.45 13.66
N MET A 136 12.52 -10.88 14.28
CA MET A 136 11.51 -11.67 15.01
C MET A 136 10.59 -12.44 14.04
N LEU A 137 10.37 -11.91 12.84
CA LEU A 137 9.57 -12.53 11.77
C LEU A 137 10.36 -13.55 10.95
N LYS A 138 11.66 -13.70 11.22
CA LYS A 138 12.53 -14.61 10.49
C LYS A 138 12.08 -16.06 10.64
N GLY A 139 11.93 -16.77 9.51
CA GLY A 139 11.41 -18.13 9.47
C GLY A 139 9.89 -18.26 9.40
N HIS A 140 9.16 -17.15 9.38
CA HIS A 140 7.68 -17.13 9.25
C HIS A 140 7.19 -16.63 7.88
N ASP A 141 8.11 -16.40 6.93
CA ASP A 141 7.82 -15.87 5.58
C ASP A 141 6.99 -14.57 5.60
N VAL A 142 7.20 -13.74 6.63
CA VAL A 142 6.58 -12.42 6.76
C VAL A 142 7.65 -11.35 6.67
N ASN A 143 7.42 -10.39 5.78
CA ASN A 143 8.26 -9.21 5.63
C ASN A 143 7.61 -7.99 6.28
N ILE A 144 8.43 -7.09 6.81
CA ILE A 144 7.98 -5.77 7.27
C ILE A 144 8.65 -4.67 6.45
N THR A 145 7.86 -3.69 6.03
CA THR A 145 8.36 -2.46 5.39
C THR A 145 7.69 -1.24 5.98
N MET A 146 8.42 -0.12 6.02
CA MET A 146 7.92 1.18 6.48
C MET A 146 7.97 2.17 5.33
N TRP A 147 6.83 2.84 5.08
CA TRP A 147 6.65 3.80 3.99
C TRP A 147 6.24 5.16 4.54
N VAL A 148 6.81 6.20 3.98
CA VAL A 148 6.53 7.58 4.38
C VAL A 148 6.01 8.38 3.19
N PRO A 149 5.06 9.32 3.40
CA PRO A 149 4.49 10.12 2.33
C PRO A 149 5.53 11.08 1.74
N VAL A 150 5.43 11.31 0.42
CA VAL A 150 6.22 12.27 -0.33
C VAL A 150 5.30 13.31 -1.00
N ILE A 151 4.20 12.84 -1.59
CA ILE A 151 3.11 13.67 -2.10
C ILE A 151 1.82 13.00 -1.62
N ALA A 152 1.17 13.55 -0.61
CA ALA A 152 -0.04 13.01 0.00
C ALA A 152 -0.85 14.12 0.67
N GLU A 153 -2.13 13.86 0.91
CA GLU A 153 -3.01 14.76 1.66
C GLU A 153 -2.54 14.90 3.11
N ASP A 154 -2.13 13.79 3.74
CA ASP A 154 -1.62 13.78 5.11
C ASP A 154 -0.14 13.35 5.15
N MET A 155 0.75 14.34 5.31
CA MET A 155 2.20 14.12 5.38
C MET A 155 2.71 13.52 6.70
N LYS A 156 1.82 13.31 7.68
CA LYS A 156 2.14 12.63 8.95
C LYS A 156 1.77 11.14 8.93
N ARG A 157 1.13 10.66 7.87
CA ARG A 157 0.62 9.30 7.75
C ARG A 157 1.70 8.33 7.26
N VAL A 158 2.18 7.52 8.17
CA VAL A 158 3.21 6.50 7.94
C VAL A 158 2.53 5.13 7.81
N LEU A 159 2.95 4.33 6.84
CA LEU A 159 2.45 2.98 6.66
C LEU A 159 3.51 1.97 7.09
N VAL A 160 3.12 1.06 7.97
CA VAL A 160 3.88 -0.15 8.30
C VAL A 160 3.15 -1.33 7.68
N VAL A 161 3.82 -2.02 6.77
CA VAL A 161 3.23 -3.10 5.96
C VAL A 161 3.89 -4.41 6.36
N TYR A 162 3.08 -5.34 6.86
CA TYR A 162 3.46 -6.73 7.06
C TYR A 162 2.92 -7.52 5.86
N SER A 163 3.80 -8.13 5.07
CA SER A 163 3.42 -8.86 3.87
C SER A 163 3.89 -10.31 3.90
N ALA A 164 3.12 -11.20 3.30
CA ALA A 164 3.37 -12.63 3.22
C ALA A 164 2.93 -13.19 1.86
N PRO A 165 3.40 -14.39 1.46
CA PRO A 165 2.97 -15.02 0.22
C PRO A 165 1.45 -15.20 0.11
N ASP A 166 0.76 -15.41 1.24
CA ASP A 166 -0.70 -15.56 1.31
C ASP A 166 -1.25 -15.17 2.69
N MET A 167 -2.59 -15.07 2.81
CA MET A 167 -3.29 -14.72 4.05
C MET A 167 -3.09 -15.74 5.17
N LYS A 168 -2.93 -17.03 4.84
CA LYS A 168 -2.72 -18.08 5.84
C LYS A 168 -1.35 -17.93 6.49
N THR A 169 -0.33 -17.70 5.69
CA THR A 169 1.06 -17.44 6.16
C THR A 169 1.11 -16.18 7.00
N LEU A 170 0.42 -15.11 6.56
CA LEU A 170 0.31 -13.86 7.32
C LEU A 170 -0.37 -14.08 8.69
N GLY A 171 -1.47 -14.83 8.71
CA GLY A 171 -2.19 -15.20 9.94
C GLY A 171 -1.31 -16.00 10.89
N LYS A 172 -0.61 -17.03 10.37
CA LYS A 172 0.31 -17.85 11.16
C LYS A 172 1.43 -17.02 11.79
N GLY A 173 2.06 -16.13 11.04
CA GLY A 173 3.08 -15.23 11.57
C GLY A 173 2.52 -14.27 12.64
N THR A 174 1.27 -13.84 12.50
CA THR A 174 0.57 -13.04 13.52
C THR A 174 0.37 -13.84 14.81
N ASP A 175 -0.08 -15.10 14.72
CA ASP A 175 -0.31 -15.95 15.89
C ASP A 175 1.01 -16.32 16.60
N GLU A 176 2.03 -16.70 15.85
CA GLU A 176 3.28 -17.23 16.38
C GLU A 176 4.26 -16.14 16.84
N VAL A 177 4.24 -14.95 16.23
CA VAL A 177 5.15 -13.84 16.55
C VAL A 177 4.38 -12.65 17.13
N GLY A 178 3.32 -12.21 16.47
CA GLY A 178 2.58 -11.00 16.82
C GLY A 178 1.98 -11.05 18.21
N MET A 179 1.62 -12.24 18.72
CA MET A 179 1.05 -12.44 20.06
C MET A 179 2.10 -12.68 21.15
N THR A 180 3.40 -12.74 20.79
CA THR A 180 4.46 -12.90 21.79
C THR A 180 4.62 -11.66 22.66
N GLU A 181 4.99 -11.85 23.94
CA GLU A 181 5.25 -10.75 24.86
C GLU A 181 6.31 -9.78 24.32
N LYS A 182 7.40 -10.31 23.73
CA LYS A 182 8.47 -9.52 23.13
C LYS A 182 7.97 -8.61 22.00
N PHE A 183 7.09 -9.13 21.11
CA PHE A 183 6.52 -8.33 20.04
C PHE A 183 5.57 -7.27 20.59
N GLN A 184 4.74 -7.61 21.60
CA GLN A 184 3.83 -6.67 22.24
C GLN A 184 4.58 -5.54 22.94
N GLN A 185 5.69 -5.83 23.64
CA GLN A 185 6.56 -4.81 24.22
C GLN A 185 7.12 -3.85 23.17
N MET A 186 7.50 -4.38 22.00
CA MET A 186 7.99 -3.56 20.89
C MET A 186 6.89 -2.65 20.30
N LEU A 187 5.64 -3.12 20.26
CA LEU A 187 4.50 -2.29 19.89
C LEU A 187 4.24 -1.17 20.90
N VAL A 188 4.44 -1.42 22.19
CA VAL A 188 4.35 -0.39 23.24
C VAL A 188 5.41 0.69 23.01
N GLU A 189 6.65 0.31 22.71
CA GLU A 189 7.69 1.30 22.37
C GLU A 189 7.37 2.07 21.09
N ALA A 190 6.89 1.40 20.05
CA ALA A 190 6.45 2.03 18.81
C ALA A 190 5.31 3.05 19.03
N SER A 191 4.40 2.77 19.99
CA SER A 191 3.29 3.67 20.32
C SER A 191 3.72 5.01 20.92
N LYS A 192 4.94 5.11 21.43
CA LYS A 192 5.54 6.37 21.91
C LYS A 192 6.00 7.26 20.77
N LEU A 193 6.19 6.70 19.56
CA LEU A 193 6.66 7.42 18.38
C LEU A 193 5.52 7.94 17.51
N GLY A 194 4.38 7.26 17.51
CA GLY A 194 3.21 7.63 16.73
C GLY A 194 1.97 6.88 17.17
N THR A 195 0.80 7.41 16.82
CA THR A 195 -0.50 6.81 17.16
C THR A 195 -0.99 5.94 16.01
N LEU A 196 -1.32 4.68 16.29
CA LEU A 196 -2.00 3.81 15.33
C LEU A 196 -3.42 4.38 15.09
N ASP A 197 -3.69 4.79 13.86
CA ASP A 197 -4.97 5.38 13.45
C ASP A 197 -5.86 4.34 12.78
N ARG A 198 -5.29 3.53 11.87
CA ARG A 198 -6.03 2.59 11.04
C ARG A 198 -5.25 1.30 10.82
N SER A 199 -6.00 0.22 10.56
CA SER A 199 -5.41 -1.03 10.11
C SER A 199 -6.36 -1.72 9.13
N PHE A 200 -5.80 -2.41 8.14
CA PHE A 200 -6.56 -3.21 7.19
C PHE A 200 -5.74 -4.37 6.65
N GLY A 201 -6.46 -5.44 6.31
CA GLY A 201 -5.90 -6.59 5.62
C GLY A 201 -6.29 -6.57 4.14
N MET A 202 -5.34 -6.83 3.26
CA MET A 202 -5.56 -6.83 1.81
C MET A 202 -4.88 -8.01 1.13
N VAL A 203 -5.38 -8.37 -0.04
CA VAL A 203 -4.82 -9.42 -0.90
C VAL A 203 -4.73 -8.91 -2.33
N GLU A 204 -3.66 -9.28 -3.04
CA GLU A 204 -3.53 -9.03 -4.46
C GLU A 204 -4.60 -9.81 -5.24
N ILE A 205 -5.18 -9.15 -6.23
CA ILE A 205 -6.14 -9.75 -7.15
C ILE A 205 -5.59 -9.67 -8.58
N LYS A 206 -5.55 -10.82 -9.24
CA LYS A 206 -5.10 -10.94 -10.64
C LYS A 206 -6.16 -10.52 -11.64
#